data_139b7a49fe2c9c39b4d41169bf1b601a
#
_entry.id   139b7a49fe2c9c39b4d41169bf1b601a
#
_cell.length_a   1.000
_cell.length_b   1.000
_cell.length_c   1.000
_cell.angle_alpha   90.00
_cell.angle_beta   90.00
_cell.angle_gamma   90.00
#
_symmetry.space_group_name_H-M   'P 1'
#
loop_
_entity.id
_entity.type
_entity.pdbx_description
1 polymer ?
#
loop_
_entity_poly.entity_id
_entity_poly.type
_entity_poly.pdbx_seq_one_letter_code
_entity_poly.pdbx_strand_id
1 'polypeptide(L)' 'MQTTEIKQNTDKLINFVATKFENNELDNESLLELFKVMGKYLNLQTIQSYADENKMSYQGVKVGRKIETIFGVKFVIEND' A
#
# COMPACT_ATOMS: atom_id res chain seq x y z
N MET A 1 -1.18 13.84 12.03
CA MET A 1 -2.00 14.96 11.49
C MET A 1 -1.29 15.58 10.29
N GLN A 2 -2.02 15.76 9.19
CA GLN A 2 -1.43 16.36 7.99
C GLN A 2 -1.50 17.88 8.05
N THR A 3 -0.41 18.55 7.66
CA THR A 3 -0.43 19.99 7.44
C THR A 3 -1.13 20.26 6.10
N THR A 4 -1.52 21.51 5.87
CA THR A 4 -2.12 21.92 4.59
C THR A 4 -1.18 21.65 3.43
N GLU A 5 0.12 21.91 3.60
CA GLU A 5 1.13 21.68 2.58
C GLU A 5 1.26 20.19 2.24
N ILE A 6 1.32 19.33 3.27
CA ILE A 6 1.40 17.89 3.06
C ILE A 6 0.17 17.39 2.33
N LYS A 7 -1.01 17.85 2.71
CA LYS A 7 -2.25 17.46 2.05
C LYS A 7 -2.27 17.89 0.59
N GLN A 8 -1.82 19.10 0.28
CA GLN A 8 -1.75 19.59 -1.09
C GLN A 8 -0.79 18.75 -1.92
N ASN A 9 0.37 18.43 -1.38
CA ASN A 9 1.35 17.58 -2.06
C ASN A 9 0.78 16.18 -2.30
N THR A 10 0.07 15.62 -1.34
CA THR A 10 -0.59 14.32 -1.47
C THR A 10 -1.61 14.36 -2.59
N ASP A 11 -2.46 15.37 -2.62
CA ASP A 11 -3.49 15.53 -3.65
C ASP A 11 -2.87 15.68 -5.05
N LYS A 12 -1.77 16.41 -5.18
CA LYS A 12 -1.06 16.56 -6.45
C LYS A 12 -0.54 15.21 -6.97
N LEU A 13 0.03 14.40 -6.08
CA LEU A 13 0.54 13.08 -6.45
C LEU A 13 -0.61 12.14 -6.84
N ILE A 14 -1.70 12.15 -6.09
CA ILE A 14 -2.87 11.36 -6.41
C ILE A 14 -3.40 11.73 -7.78
N ASN A 15 -3.56 13.02 -8.05
CA ASN A 15 -4.07 13.50 -9.33
C ASN A 15 -3.13 13.15 -10.49
N PHE A 16 -1.81 13.23 -10.27
CA PHE A 16 -0.84 12.86 -11.27
C PHE A 16 -0.97 11.37 -11.64
N VAL A 17 -1.02 10.50 -10.64
CA VAL A 17 -1.15 9.06 -10.87
C VAL A 17 -2.50 8.73 -11.51
N ALA A 18 -3.59 9.32 -11.02
CA ALA A 18 -4.92 9.10 -11.58
C ALA A 18 -5.00 9.49 -13.05
N THR A 19 -4.44 10.65 -13.40
CA THR A 19 -4.42 11.12 -14.80
C THR A 19 -3.64 10.16 -15.69
N LYS A 20 -2.48 9.69 -15.23
CA LYS A 20 -1.68 8.73 -15.98
C LYS A 20 -2.43 7.41 -16.19
N PHE A 21 -3.12 6.94 -15.17
CA PHE A 21 -3.91 5.72 -15.26
C PHE A 21 -5.07 5.88 -16.26
N GLU A 22 -5.80 7.00 -16.18
CA GLU A 22 -6.93 7.28 -17.08
C GLU A 22 -6.49 7.40 -18.55
N ASN A 23 -5.26 7.88 -18.77
CA ASN A 23 -4.69 8.01 -20.12
C ASN A 23 -4.02 6.73 -20.61
N ASN A 24 -4.18 5.62 -19.91
CA ASN A 24 -3.58 4.31 -20.23
C ASN A 24 -2.05 4.32 -20.23
N GLU A 25 -1.46 5.21 -19.46
CA GLU A 25 0.00 5.27 -19.28
C GLU A 25 0.47 4.41 -18.11
N LEU A 26 -0.45 3.96 -17.26
CA LEU A 26 -0.21 3.04 -16.15
C LEU A 26 -1.29 1.97 -16.15
N ASP A 27 -0.92 0.76 -15.75
CA ASP A 27 -1.86 -0.34 -15.57
C ASP A 27 -1.87 -0.81 -14.10
N ASN A 28 -2.69 -1.81 -13.80
CA ASN A 28 -2.80 -2.32 -12.43
C ASN A 28 -1.49 -2.87 -11.91
N GLU A 29 -0.73 -3.54 -12.77
CA GLU A 29 0.56 -4.12 -12.40
C GLU A 29 1.57 -3.03 -12.03
N SER A 30 1.62 -1.96 -12.83
CA SER A 30 2.48 -0.82 -12.57
C SER A 30 2.12 -0.12 -11.26
N LEU A 31 0.82 0.04 -10.99
CA LEU A 31 0.35 0.63 -9.74
C LEU A 31 0.71 -0.23 -8.53
N LEU A 32 0.59 -1.54 -8.67
CA LEU A 32 0.98 -2.46 -7.59
C LEU A 32 2.47 -2.33 -7.28
N GLU A 33 3.31 -2.26 -8.32
CA GLU A 33 4.74 -2.06 -8.15
C GLU A 33 5.04 -0.74 -7.45
N LEU A 34 4.35 0.32 -7.84
CA LEU A 34 4.49 1.63 -7.21
C LEU A 34 4.15 1.55 -5.72
N PHE A 35 3.06 0.86 -5.36
CA PHE A 35 2.68 0.68 -3.97
C PHE A 35 3.71 -0.12 -3.19
N LYS A 36 4.29 -1.16 -3.78
CA LYS A 36 5.33 -1.94 -3.11
C LYS A 36 6.55 -1.10 -2.78
N VAL A 37 6.96 -0.26 -3.71
CA VAL A 37 8.12 0.63 -3.52
C VAL A 37 7.81 1.68 -2.45
N MET A 38 6.66 2.32 -2.54
CA MET A 38 6.24 3.34 -1.58
C MET A 38 5.97 2.74 -0.20
N GLY A 39 5.48 1.51 -0.19
CA GLY A 39 5.16 0.80 1.05
C GLY A 39 6.37 0.54 1.94
N LYS A 40 7.58 0.62 1.39
CA LYS A 40 8.81 0.49 2.19
C LYS A 40 8.91 1.57 3.26
N TYR A 41 8.34 2.73 3.00
CA TYR A 41 8.33 3.83 3.97
C TYR A 41 7.34 3.60 5.11
N LEU A 42 6.41 2.66 4.92
CA LEU A 42 5.39 2.30 5.91
C LEU A 42 5.57 0.88 6.45
N ASN A 43 6.66 0.20 6.09
CA ASN A 43 6.84 -1.23 6.38
C ASN A 43 5.65 -2.06 5.89
N LEU A 44 5.17 -1.76 4.69
CA LEU A 44 4.04 -2.44 4.09
C LEU A 44 4.47 -3.81 3.58
N GLN A 45 3.80 -4.86 4.02
CA GLN A 45 4.07 -6.23 3.56
C GLN A 45 2.75 -6.92 3.23
N THR A 46 2.78 -7.86 2.28
CA THR A 46 1.65 -8.75 2.06
C THR A 46 1.45 -9.64 3.29
N ILE A 47 0.23 -10.17 3.46
CA ILE A 47 -0.04 -11.07 4.59
C ILE A 47 0.89 -12.29 4.53
N GLN A 48 1.08 -12.86 3.33
CA GLN A 48 1.93 -14.04 3.18
C GLN A 48 3.39 -13.75 3.55
N SER A 49 3.92 -12.63 3.07
CA SER A 49 5.29 -12.22 3.38
C SER A 49 5.48 -11.99 4.89
N TYR A 50 4.54 -11.31 5.52
CA TYR A 50 4.57 -11.06 6.95
C TYR A 50 4.49 -12.37 7.75
N ALA A 51 3.59 -13.27 7.34
CA ALA A 51 3.43 -14.57 7.99
C ALA A 51 4.72 -15.39 7.91
N ASP A 52 5.33 -15.46 6.74
CA ASP A 52 6.57 -16.21 6.53
C ASP A 52 7.72 -15.65 7.37
N GLU A 53 7.86 -14.34 7.37
CA GLU A 53 8.94 -13.67 8.11
C GLU A 53 8.78 -13.82 9.62
N ASN A 54 7.55 -13.79 10.13
CA ASN A 54 7.27 -13.87 11.57
C ASN A 54 6.87 -15.27 12.03
N LYS A 55 6.96 -16.27 11.14
CA LYS A 55 6.60 -17.67 11.44
C LYS A 55 5.18 -17.80 12.00
N MET A 56 4.26 -17.10 11.34
CA MET A 56 2.84 -17.11 11.70
C MET A 56 2.02 -17.73 10.59
N SER A 57 0.81 -18.19 10.92
CA SER A 57 -0.13 -18.62 9.90
C SER A 57 -0.75 -17.40 9.22
N TYR A 58 -1.22 -17.56 7.98
CA TYR A 58 -1.94 -16.53 7.25
C TYR A 58 -3.13 -15.99 8.06
N GLN A 59 -3.92 -16.90 8.63
CA GLN A 59 -5.09 -16.53 9.43
C GLN A 59 -4.69 -15.78 10.71
N GLY A 60 -3.61 -16.17 11.34
CA GLY A 60 -3.11 -15.51 12.54
C GLY A 60 -2.75 -14.06 12.27
N VAL A 61 -2.10 -13.79 11.15
CA VAL A 61 -1.76 -12.42 10.73
C VAL A 61 -3.03 -11.63 10.45
N LYS A 62 -3.94 -12.22 9.69
CA LYS A 62 -5.19 -11.56 9.26
C LYS A 62 -6.05 -11.13 10.45
N VAL A 63 -6.08 -11.94 11.49
CA VAL A 63 -6.89 -11.65 12.70
C VAL A 63 -6.18 -10.65 13.62
N GLY A 64 -4.86 -10.77 13.77
CA GLY A 64 -4.11 -10.02 14.76
C GLY A 64 -3.49 -8.71 14.32
N ARG A 65 -3.61 -8.35 13.04
CA ARG A 65 -2.95 -7.17 12.48
C ARG A 65 -3.94 -6.34 11.68
N LYS A 66 -3.59 -5.05 11.49
CA LYS A 66 -4.38 -4.17 10.64
C LYS A 66 -4.11 -4.52 9.18
N ILE A 67 -5.16 -4.83 8.45
CA ILE A 67 -5.08 -5.26 7.05
C ILE A 67 -5.78 -4.23 6.17
N GLU A 68 -5.12 -3.84 5.09
CA GLU A 68 -5.71 -2.99 4.05
C GLU A 68 -5.62 -3.71 2.71
N THR A 69 -6.69 -3.61 1.93
CA THR A 69 -6.71 -4.18 0.59
C THR A 69 -6.41 -3.07 -0.42
N ILE A 70 -5.36 -3.27 -1.22
CA ILE A 70 -4.93 -2.31 -2.24
C ILE A 70 -4.87 -3.07 -3.56
N PHE A 71 -5.71 -2.68 -4.52
CA PHE A 71 -5.82 -3.34 -5.83
C PHE A 71 -5.99 -4.86 -5.72
N GLY A 72 -6.84 -5.29 -4.78
CA GLY A 72 -7.14 -6.71 -4.61
C GLY A 72 -6.08 -7.49 -3.85
N VAL A 73 -4.99 -6.86 -3.45
CA VAL A 73 -3.94 -7.49 -2.65
C VAL A 73 -4.05 -6.99 -1.22
N LYS A 74 -4.02 -7.93 -0.28
CA LYS A 74 -4.12 -7.60 1.15
C LYS A 74 -2.74 -7.39 1.74
N PHE A 75 -2.56 -6.25 2.38
CA PHE A 75 -1.31 -5.85 3.01
C PHE A 75 -1.48 -5.69 4.51
N VAL A 76 -0.42 -6.01 5.24
CA VAL A 76 -0.33 -5.72 6.67
C VAL A 76 0.23 -4.31 6.82
N ILE A 77 -0.49 -3.47 7.55
CA ILE A 77 -0.03 -2.11 7.87
C ILE A 77 0.56 -2.16 9.27
N GLU A 78 1.86 -2.07 9.36
CA GLU A 78 2.55 -2.04 10.64
C GLU A 78 2.79 -0.59 11.05
N ASN A 79 1.83 -0.04 11.76
CA ASN A 79 1.95 1.31 12.32
C ASN A 79 2.07 1.21 13.82
N ASP A 80 2.99 1.92 14.35
CA ASP A 80 3.14 2.06 15.80
C ASP A 80 2.07 2.96 16.39
#